data_922087030de04f4b68c97c2eba1ad1a0
#
_entry.id   922087030de04f4b68c97c2eba1ad1a0
#
_cell.length_a   1.000
_cell.length_b   1.000
_cell.length_c   1.000
_cell.angle_alpha   90.00
_cell.angle_beta   90.00
_cell.angle_gamma   90.00
#
_symmetry.space_group_name_H-M   'P 1'
#
loop_
_entity.id
_entity.type
_entity.pdbx_description
1 polymer ?
#
loop_
_entity_poly.entity_id
_entity_poly.type
_entity_poly.pdbx_seq_one_letter_code
_entity_poly.pdbx_strand_id
1 'polypeptide(L)'
;LGLLPPTQGQVFFDGRDLAACSPRDLRALRRQMQMVFQDTAASLNPRLTVEGILAEPLRVHRLCPRREIPARAAVLLDQVGLPRDLLGRYPHALSGGQRQRVGIARALALSPRLVVCDEPVSALDVSVQAQMLNLLADLQAARGLTYVLVSHDLGVVSHSADRVCVM
;
A
#
# COMPACT_ATOMS: atom_id res chain seq x y z
N LEU A 1 12.53 -1.05 -2.66
CA LEU A 1 12.45 -0.60 -1.25
C LEU A 1 13.79 -0.65 -0.50
N GLY A 2 14.83 -1.24 -1.10
CA GLY A 2 16.16 -1.35 -0.48
C GLY A 2 16.15 -2.19 0.81
N LEU A 3 15.30 -3.22 0.89
CA LEU A 3 15.26 -4.15 2.03
C LEU A 3 16.44 -5.12 1.96
N LEU A 4 16.82 -5.53 0.74
CA LEU A 4 17.98 -6.32 0.44
C LEU A 4 18.85 -5.56 -0.56
N PRO A 5 20.19 -5.66 -0.48
CA PRO A 5 21.07 -5.09 -1.50
C PRO A 5 20.90 -5.88 -2.81
N PRO A 6 20.98 -5.23 -3.98
CA PRO A 6 20.98 -5.94 -5.26
C PRO A 6 22.26 -6.77 -5.38
N THR A 7 22.18 -7.96 -5.96
CA THR A 7 23.35 -8.80 -6.24
C THR A 7 24.24 -8.16 -7.31
N GLN A 8 23.62 -7.50 -8.31
CA GLN A 8 24.27 -6.75 -9.37
C GLN A 8 23.38 -5.57 -9.77
N GLY A 9 23.97 -4.55 -10.39
CA GLY A 9 23.26 -3.37 -10.84
C GLY A 9 23.01 -2.35 -9.74
N GLN A 10 22.19 -1.36 -10.04
CA GLN A 10 21.88 -0.23 -9.17
C GLN A 10 20.37 0.03 -9.17
N VAL A 11 19.86 0.53 -8.06
CA VAL A 11 18.44 0.90 -7.91
C VAL A 11 18.36 2.36 -7.52
N PHE A 12 17.80 3.17 -8.42
CA PHE A 12 17.60 4.60 -8.19
C PHE A 12 16.14 4.89 -7.84
N PHE A 13 15.93 5.74 -6.85
CA PHE A 13 14.65 6.36 -6.57
C PHE A 13 14.85 7.87 -6.44
N ASP A 14 14.13 8.63 -7.26
CA ASP A 14 14.23 10.10 -7.30
C ASP A 14 15.69 10.59 -7.48
N GLY A 15 16.43 9.93 -8.38
CA GLY A 15 17.85 10.22 -8.69
C GLY A 15 18.87 9.79 -7.63
N ARG A 16 18.42 9.13 -6.55
CA ARG A 16 19.31 8.65 -5.47
C ARG A 16 19.51 7.14 -5.57
N ASP A 17 20.75 6.69 -5.57
CA ASP A 17 21.06 5.26 -5.47
C ASP A 17 20.73 4.76 -4.05
N LEU A 18 19.80 3.80 -3.97
CA LEU A 18 19.34 3.26 -2.68
C LEU A 18 20.43 2.50 -1.94
N ALA A 19 21.39 1.90 -2.67
CA ALA A 19 22.50 1.17 -2.07
C ALA A 19 23.54 2.11 -1.41
N ALA A 20 23.65 3.34 -1.91
CA ALA A 20 24.56 4.36 -1.38
C ALA A 20 23.94 5.19 -0.24
N CYS A 21 22.65 5.02 0.04
CA CYS A 21 21.97 5.78 1.08
C CYS A 21 22.39 5.34 2.48
N SER A 22 22.55 6.32 3.38
CA SER A 22 22.66 6.01 4.82
C SER A 22 21.35 5.35 5.32
N PRO A 23 21.38 4.56 6.42
CA PRO A 23 20.18 3.99 7.00
C PRO A 23 19.11 5.04 7.36
N ARG A 24 19.53 6.25 7.75
CA ARG A 24 18.65 7.38 8.04
C ARG A 24 17.97 7.90 6.78
N ASP A 25 18.73 8.10 5.71
CA ASP A 25 18.19 8.60 4.43
C ASP A 25 17.28 7.57 3.78
N LEU A 26 17.67 6.29 3.80
CA LEU A 26 16.85 5.20 3.30
C LEU A 26 15.51 5.10 4.05
N ARG A 27 15.52 5.30 5.38
CA ARG A 27 14.27 5.36 6.17
C ARG A 27 13.38 6.54 5.75
N ALA A 28 13.97 7.69 5.43
CA ALA A 28 13.23 8.85 4.94
C ALA A 28 12.64 8.58 3.54
N LEU A 29 13.41 7.96 2.64
CA LEU A 29 12.94 7.59 1.30
C LEU A 29 11.83 6.53 1.35
N ARG A 30 11.90 5.56 2.27
CA ARG A 30 10.86 4.54 2.44
C ARG A 30 9.48 5.11 2.81
N ARG A 31 9.40 6.31 3.36
CA ARG A 31 8.10 7.01 3.50
C ARG A 31 7.45 7.29 2.16
N GLN A 32 8.26 7.54 1.13
CA GLN A 32 7.78 7.85 -0.22
C GLN A 32 7.57 6.58 -1.07
N MET A 33 8.05 5.44 -0.59
CA MET A 33 7.95 4.13 -1.26
C MET A 33 7.24 3.16 -0.32
N GLN A 34 6.03 2.78 -0.62
CA GLN A 34 5.25 1.86 0.19
C GLN A 34 4.98 0.55 -0.56
N MET A 35 4.53 -0.46 0.16
CA MET A 35 4.25 -1.77 -0.41
C MET A 35 2.89 -2.28 0.04
N VAL A 36 2.16 -2.83 -0.91
CA VAL A 36 0.98 -3.67 -0.68
C VAL A 36 1.41 -5.11 -0.94
N PHE A 37 1.31 -5.95 0.09
CA PHE A 37 1.77 -7.33 0.04
C PHE A 37 0.72 -8.25 -0.56
N GLN A 38 1.15 -9.35 -1.15
CA GLN A 38 0.33 -10.41 -1.71
C GLN A 38 -0.66 -10.98 -0.68
N ASP A 39 -0.16 -11.37 0.48
CA ASP A 39 -0.99 -11.85 1.59
C ASP A 39 -1.27 -10.73 2.59
N THR A 40 -2.36 -10.01 2.35
CA THR A 40 -2.81 -8.98 3.28
C THR A 40 -3.28 -9.55 4.61
N ALA A 41 -3.75 -10.81 4.67
CA ALA A 41 -4.15 -11.42 5.94
C ALA A 41 -2.94 -11.61 6.86
N ALA A 42 -1.80 -12.06 6.30
CA ALA A 42 -0.55 -12.16 7.04
C ALA A 42 0.12 -10.80 7.32
N SER A 43 -0.11 -9.80 6.46
CA SER A 43 0.52 -8.47 6.58
C SER A 43 -0.17 -7.54 7.58
N LEU A 44 -1.43 -7.78 7.93
CA LEU A 44 -2.17 -7.02 8.92
C LEU A 44 -2.04 -7.67 10.30
N ASN A 45 -1.59 -6.91 11.30
CA ASN A 45 -1.49 -7.43 12.66
C ASN A 45 -2.89 -7.82 13.19
N PRO A 46 -3.17 -9.12 13.44
CA PRO A 46 -4.51 -9.59 13.83
C PRO A 46 -4.94 -9.13 15.22
N ARG A 47 -4.00 -8.62 16.02
CA ARG A 47 -4.26 -8.12 17.38
C ARG A 47 -4.64 -6.64 17.42
N LEU A 48 -4.56 -5.94 16.28
CA LEU A 48 -4.94 -4.54 16.17
C LEU A 48 -6.28 -4.41 15.45
N THR A 49 -7.06 -3.42 15.85
CA THR A 49 -8.23 -2.98 15.08
C THR A 49 -7.77 -2.31 13.79
N VAL A 50 -8.68 -2.11 12.84
CA VAL A 50 -8.42 -1.35 11.61
C VAL A 50 -7.87 0.04 11.92
N GLU A 51 -8.46 0.75 12.90
CA GLU A 51 -7.92 2.03 13.36
C GLU A 51 -6.48 1.89 13.85
N GLY A 52 -6.19 0.87 14.67
CA GLY A 52 -4.85 0.60 15.18
C GLY A 52 -3.82 0.40 14.06
N ILE A 53 -4.19 -0.37 13.03
CA ILE A 53 -3.37 -0.65 11.85
C ILE A 53 -3.09 0.63 11.05
N LEU A 54 -4.11 1.45 10.81
CA LEU A 54 -3.95 2.72 10.08
C LEU A 54 -3.23 3.80 10.90
N ALA A 55 -3.39 3.75 12.23
CA ALA A 55 -2.72 4.64 13.16
C ALA A 55 -1.21 4.39 13.28
N GLU A 56 -0.77 3.15 13.08
CA GLU A 56 0.63 2.76 13.28
C GLU A 56 1.61 3.62 12.43
N PRO A 57 1.48 3.71 11.09
CA PRO A 57 2.36 4.56 10.29
C PRO A 57 2.26 6.04 10.68
N LEU A 58 1.08 6.54 11.03
CA LEU A 58 0.90 7.93 11.46
C LEU A 58 1.66 8.24 12.74
N ARG A 59 1.66 7.30 13.71
CA ARG A 59 2.38 7.42 14.99
C ARG A 59 3.90 7.32 14.81
N VAL A 60 4.36 6.28 14.09
CA VAL A 60 5.78 5.99 13.88
C VAL A 60 6.47 7.16 13.18
N HIS A 61 5.80 7.77 12.21
CA HIS A 61 6.33 8.90 11.45
C HIS A 61 5.90 10.27 11.99
N ARG A 62 5.15 10.32 13.10
CA ARG A 62 4.71 11.55 13.78
C ARG A 62 4.02 12.54 12.81
N LEU A 63 3.12 12.03 11.96
CA LEU A 63 2.48 12.81 10.91
C LEU A 63 1.38 13.75 11.41
N CYS A 64 0.84 13.48 12.60
CA CYS A 64 -0.17 14.31 13.25
C CYS A 64 -0.17 14.09 14.76
N PRO A 65 -0.75 15.02 15.54
CA PRO A 65 -1.01 14.83 16.97
C PRO A 65 -1.88 13.59 17.22
N ARG A 66 -1.68 12.92 18.36
CA ARG A 66 -2.43 11.70 18.70
C ARG A 66 -3.95 11.87 18.63
N ARG A 67 -4.46 13.04 19.02
CA ARG A 67 -5.90 13.37 18.98
C ARG A 67 -6.50 13.39 17.57
N GLU A 68 -5.70 13.57 16.53
CA GLU A 68 -6.13 13.65 15.15
C GLU A 68 -6.10 12.29 14.43
N ILE A 69 -5.45 11.28 15.05
CA ILE A 69 -5.26 9.96 14.42
C ILE A 69 -6.60 9.29 14.04
N PRO A 70 -7.64 9.25 14.91
CA PRO A 70 -8.92 8.62 14.54
C PRO A 70 -9.56 9.28 13.32
N ALA A 71 -9.54 10.60 13.24
CA ALA A 71 -10.07 11.34 12.09
C ALA A 71 -9.28 11.04 10.81
N ARG A 72 -7.94 10.96 10.90
CA ARG A 72 -7.08 10.59 9.78
C ARG A 72 -7.32 9.15 9.32
N ALA A 73 -7.48 8.21 10.24
CA ALA A 73 -7.79 6.83 9.93
C ALA A 73 -9.15 6.71 9.22
N ALA A 74 -10.16 7.48 9.63
CA ALA A 74 -11.45 7.53 8.96
C ALA A 74 -11.33 8.02 7.51
N VAL A 75 -10.56 9.09 7.28
CA VAL A 75 -10.30 9.61 5.92
C VAL A 75 -9.59 8.56 5.06
N LEU A 76 -8.64 7.79 5.62
CA LEU A 76 -7.96 6.72 4.89
C LEU A 76 -8.93 5.59 4.48
N LEU A 77 -9.92 5.25 5.32
CA LEU A 77 -10.96 4.29 4.95
C LEU A 77 -11.87 4.82 3.83
N ASP A 78 -12.30 6.08 3.94
CA ASP A 78 -13.12 6.72 2.89
C ASP A 78 -12.44 6.65 1.53
N GLN A 79 -11.11 6.88 1.47
CA GLN A 79 -10.32 6.87 0.24
C GLN A 79 -10.25 5.51 -0.45
N VAL A 80 -10.46 4.42 0.29
CA VAL A 80 -10.50 3.08 -0.26
C VAL A 80 -11.93 2.52 -0.35
N GLY A 81 -12.94 3.39 -0.18
CA GLY A 81 -14.35 3.04 -0.29
C GLY A 81 -14.82 2.08 0.80
N LEU A 82 -14.28 2.20 2.01
CA LEU A 82 -14.70 1.42 3.18
C LEU A 82 -15.47 2.29 4.18
N PRO A 83 -16.56 1.77 4.76
CA PRO A 83 -17.32 2.50 5.76
C PRO A 83 -16.55 2.64 7.08
N ARG A 84 -16.75 3.77 7.76
CA ARG A 84 -15.99 4.16 8.97
C ARG A 84 -16.29 3.28 10.19
N ASP A 85 -17.42 2.59 10.23
CA ASP A 85 -17.77 1.64 11.29
C ASP A 85 -16.82 0.43 11.35
N LEU A 86 -16.05 0.19 10.29
CA LEU A 86 -15.01 -0.82 10.27
C LEU A 86 -13.77 -0.46 11.11
N LEU A 87 -13.59 0.81 11.54
CA LEU A 87 -12.43 1.23 12.33
C LEU A 87 -12.25 0.39 13.60
N GLY A 88 -13.35 0.04 14.27
CA GLY A 88 -13.33 -0.80 15.49
C GLY A 88 -13.21 -2.30 15.23
N ARG A 89 -13.27 -2.75 13.98
CA ARG A 89 -13.21 -4.18 13.65
C ARG A 89 -11.77 -4.68 13.60
N TYR A 90 -11.61 -5.97 13.84
CA TYR A 90 -10.33 -6.68 13.68
C TYR A 90 -10.22 -7.30 12.28
N PRO A 91 -9.01 -7.57 11.75
CA PRO A 91 -8.81 -8.16 10.44
C PRO A 91 -9.59 -9.45 10.17
N HIS A 92 -9.76 -10.31 11.18
CA HIS A 92 -10.50 -11.55 11.05
C HIS A 92 -12.02 -11.36 10.84
N ALA A 93 -12.56 -10.19 11.19
CA ALA A 93 -13.97 -9.84 10.97
C ALA A 93 -14.23 -9.18 9.60
N LEU A 94 -13.22 -9.05 8.75
CA LEU A 94 -13.29 -8.44 7.42
C LEU A 94 -13.31 -9.49 6.32
N SER A 95 -13.96 -9.19 5.18
CA SER A 95 -13.81 -9.98 3.96
C SER A 95 -12.41 -9.85 3.36
N GLY A 96 -12.02 -10.73 2.42
CA GLY A 96 -10.73 -10.67 1.72
C GLY A 96 -10.50 -9.31 1.05
N GLY A 97 -11.49 -8.84 0.27
CA GLY A 97 -11.43 -7.54 -0.39
C GLY A 97 -11.37 -6.35 0.59
N GLN A 98 -12.07 -6.43 1.74
CA GLN A 98 -11.97 -5.41 2.77
C GLN A 98 -10.57 -5.38 3.41
N ARG A 99 -9.98 -6.55 3.72
CA ARG A 99 -8.59 -6.61 4.20
C ARG A 99 -7.61 -6.01 3.21
N GLN A 100 -7.79 -6.32 1.91
CA GLN A 100 -6.95 -5.76 0.85
C GLN A 100 -7.04 -4.23 0.81
N ARG A 101 -8.24 -3.68 0.86
CA ARG A 101 -8.46 -2.22 0.91
C ARG A 101 -7.85 -1.58 2.16
N VAL A 102 -7.90 -2.23 3.32
CA VAL A 102 -7.21 -1.75 4.54
C VAL A 102 -5.69 -1.77 4.34
N GLY A 103 -5.12 -2.79 3.69
CA GLY A 103 -3.70 -2.86 3.33
C GLY A 103 -3.26 -1.69 2.43
N ILE A 104 -4.09 -1.37 1.42
CA ILE A 104 -3.88 -0.20 0.55
C ILE A 104 -3.98 1.09 1.37
N ALA A 105 -5.01 1.27 2.20
CA ALA A 105 -5.18 2.45 3.05
C ALA A 105 -3.97 2.67 3.98
N ARG A 106 -3.42 1.58 4.55
CA ARG A 106 -2.19 1.61 5.35
C ARG A 106 -0.99 2.12 4.55
N ALA A 107 -0.81 1.63 3.32
CA ALA A 107 0.26 2.09 2.44
C ALA A 107 0.11 3.59 2.10
N LEU A 108 -1.12 4.06 1.89
CA LEU A 108 -1.42 5.46 1.58
C LEU A 108 -1.26 6.41 2.77
N ALA A 109 -1.20 5.92 4.01
CA ALA A 109 -1.12 6.74 5.22
C ALA A 109 0.08 7.68 5.26
N LEU A 110 1.18 7.32 4.58
CA LEU A 110 2.40 8.12 4.48
C LEU A 110 2.42 9.07 3.27
N SER A 111 1.35 9.12 2.48
CA SER A 111 1.28 9.87 1.22
C SER A 111 2.47 9.56 0.31
N PRO A 112 2.67 8.29 -0.07
CA PRO A 112 3.81 7.87 -0.88
C PRO A 112 3.74 8.44 -2.29
N ARG A 113 4.87 8.44 -3.01
CA ARG A 113 4.95 8.72 -4.45
C ARG A 113 4.97 7.43 -5.27
N LEU A 114 5.48 6.34 -4.66
CA LEU A 114 5.57 5.02 -5.27
C LEU A 114 4.91 3.97 -4.36
N VAL A 115 4.07 3.15 -4.95
CA VAL A 115 3.52 1.96 -4.28
C VAL A 115 3.87 0.72 -5.09
N VAL A 116 4.58 -0.21 -4.47
CA VAL A 116 4.84 -1.54 -5.03
C VAL A 116 3.68 -2.44 -4.62
N CYS A 117 2.98 -2.98 -5.59
CA CYS A 117 1.87 -3.91 -5.38
C CYS A 117 2.32 -5.31 -5.81
N ASP A 118 2.51 -6.18 -4.83
CA ASP A 118 2.89 -7.57 -5.06
C ASP A 118 1.63 -8.42 -5.10
N GLU A 119 1.23 -8.85 -6.31
CA GLU A 119 0.03 -9.62 -6.58
C GLU A 119 -1.24 -9.12 -5.85
N PRO A 120 -1.60 -7.84 -5.95
CA PRO A 120 -2.59 -7.21 -5.06
C PRO A 120 -4.01 -7.77 -5.23
N VAL A 121 -4.26 -8.59 -6.24
CA VAL A 121 -5.60 -9.12 -6.57
C VAL A 121 -5.66 -10.63 -6.72
N SER A 122 -4.52 -11.35 -6.61
CA SER A 122 -4.42 -12.79 -6.91
C SER A 122 -5.29 -13.70 -6.03
N ALA A 123 -5.58 -13.28 -4.80
CA ALA A 123 -6.39 -14.05 -3.84
C ALA A 123 -7.88 -13.64 -3.82
N LEU A 124 -8.32 -12.81 -4.78
CA LEU A 124 -9.67 -12.28 -4.84
C LEU A 124 -10.47 -12.91 -5.99
N ASP A 125 -11.79 -12.97 -5.83
CA ASP A 125 -12.66 -13.34 -6.95
C ASP A 125 -12.67 -12.26 -8.05
N VAL A 126 -13.03 -12.66 -9.29
CA VAL A 126 -12.94 -11.82 -10.49
C VAL A 126 -13.66 -10.48 -10.33
N SER A 127 -14.82 -10.47 -9.66
CA SER A 127 -15.61 -9.25 -9.49
C SER A 127 -14.94 -8.27 -8.52
N VAL A 128 -14.34 -8.77 -7.46
CA VAL A 128 -13.59 -7.98 -6.48
C VAL A 128 -12.25 -7.54 -7.05
N GLN A 129 -11.61 -8.36 -7.91
CA GLN A 129 -10.40 -7.96 -8.65
C GLN A 129 -10.65 -6.70 -9.48
N ALA A 130 -11.71 -6.69 -10.31
CA ALA A 130 -12.05 -5.54 -11.14
C ALA A 130 -12.28 -4.27 -10.29
N GLN A 131 -13.01 -4.39 -9.19
CA GLN A 131 -13.22 -3.27 -8.27
C GLN A 131 -11.90 -2.77 -7.64
N MET A 132 -10.97 -3.67 -7.37
CA MET A 132 -9.68 -3.32 -6.79
C MET A 132 -8.78 -2.60 -7.80
N LEU A 133 -8.75 -3.06 -9.06
CA LEU A 133 -8.00 -2.40 -10.12
C LEU A 133 -8.54 -1.00 -10.41
N ASN A 134 -9.87 -0.84 -10.46
CA ASN A 134 -10.49 0.49 -10.59
C ASN A 134 -10.11 1.40 -9.41
N LEU A 135 -10.16 0.90 -8.18
CA LEU A 135 -9.73 1.66 -7.00
C LEU A 135 -8.27 2.12 -7.13
N LEU A 136 -7.36 1.25 -7.58
CA LEU A 136 -5.95 1.62 -7.77
C LEU A 136 -5.80 2.70 -8.85
N ALA A 137 -6.54 2.59 -9.97
CA ALA A 137 -6.55 3.59 -11.02
C ALA A 137 -7.08 4.96 -10.53
N ASP A 138 -8.19 4.96 -9.79
CA ASP A 138 -8.76 6.17 -9.19
C ASP A 138 -7.78 6.85 -8.22
N LEU A 139 -7.12 6.06 -7.38
CA LEU A 139 -6.10 6.54 -6.45
C LEU A 139 -4.87 7.10 -7.19
N GLN A 140 -4.47 6.47 -8.30
CA GLN A 140 -3.39 6.95 -9.16
C GLN A 140 -3.72 8.33 -9.73
N ALA A 141 -4.89 8.46 -10.32
CA ALA A 141 -5.36 9.72 -10.91
C ALA A 141 -5.51 10.83 -9.86
N ALA A 142 -6.12 10.51 -8.71
CA ALA A 142 -6.39 11.49 -7.65
C ALA A 142 -5.13 11.97 -6.91
N ARG A 143 -4.06 11.16 -6.85
CA ARG A 143 -2.87 11.43 -6.02
C ARG A 143 -1.56 11.53 -6.80
N GLY A 144 -1.57 11.29 -8.11
CA GLY A 144 -0.35 11.23 -8.92
C GLY A 144 0.60 10.12 -8.50
N LEU A 145 0.06 8.94 -8.11
CA LEU A 145 0.85 7.81 -7.65
C LEU A 145 1.54 7.12 -8.83
N THR A 146 2.74 6.64 -8.59
CA THR A 146 3.40 5.67 -9.46
C THR A 146 3.23 4.28 -8.87
N TYR A 147 2.81 3.31 -9.70
CA TYR A 147 2.74 1.90 -9.29
C TYR A 147 3.83 1.07 -9.94
N VAL A 148 4.39 0.13 -9.17
CA VAL A 148 5.08 -1.05 -9.70
C VAL A 148 4.19 -2.24 -9.34
N LEU A 149 3.56 -2.83 -10.35
CA LEU A 149 2.65 -3.96 -10.20
C LEU A 149 3.38 -5.25 -10.56
N VAL A 150 3.44 -6.18 -9.63
CA VAL A 150 3.88 -7.56 -9.88
C VAL A 150 2.62 -8.41 -10.04
N SER A 151 2.50 -9.12 -11.16
CA SER A 151 1.36 -10.00 -11.43
C SER A 151 1.78 -11.11 -12.39
N HIS A 152 1.20 -12.28 -12.23
CA HIS A 152 1.26 -13.38 -13.19
C HIS A 152 0.03 -13.43 -14.12
N ASP A 153 -0.95 -12.56 -13.90
CA ASP A 153 -2.17 -12.46 -14.70
C ASP A 153 -2.01 -11.38 -15.78
N LEU A 154 -1.96 -11.82 -17.05
CA LEU A 154 -1.82 -10.94 -18.21
C LEU A 154 -3.03 -10.02 -18.39
N GLY A 155 -4.23 -10.44 -17.98
CA GLY A 155 -5.42 -9.59 -18.01
C GLY A 155 -5.29 -8.39 -17.08
N VAL A 156 -4.78 -8.61 -15.85
CA VAL A 156 -4.47 -7.54 -14.89
C VAL A 156 -3.42 -6.60 -15.45
N VAL A 157 -2.33 -7.15 -16.01
CA VAL A 157 -1.23 -6.35 -16.58
C VAL A 157 -1.71 -5.49 -17.74
N SER A 158 -2.44 -6.08 -18.70
CA SER A 158 -2.92 -5.36 -19.88
C SER A 158 -3.90 -4.24 -19.57
N HIS A 159 -4.64 -4.37 -18.47
CA HIS A 159 -5.60 -3.35 -18.02
C HIS A 159 -4.95 -2.20 -17.25
N SER A 160 -3.86 -2.47 -16.51
CA SER A 160 -3.36 -1.54 -15.48
C SER A 160 -1.99 -0.95 -15.78
N ALA A 161 -1.23 -1.49 -16.74
CA ALA A 161 0.17 -1.12 -16.93
C ALA A 161 0.39 -0.29 -18.20
N ASP A 162 1.08 0.85 -18.05
CA ASP A 162 1.58 1.64 -19.19
C ASP A 162 2.85 1.02 -19.80
N ARG A 163 3.64 0.30 -18.98
CA ARG A 163 4.89 -0.34 -19.39
C ARG A 163 5.00 -1.71 -18.71
N VAL A 164 5.45 -2.70 -19.47
CA VAL A 164 5.60 -4.08 -18.98
C VAL A 164 7.04 -4.53 -19.08
N CYS A 165 7.50 -5.23 -18.04
CA CYS A 165 8.76 -5.95 -18.02
C CYS A 165 8.48 -7.42 -17.74
N VAL A 166 8.95 -8.31 -18.59
CA VAL A 166 8.83 -9.77 -18.40
C VAL A 166 10.14 -10.28 -17.82
N MET A 167 10.04 -11.05 -16.73
CA MET A 167 11.19 -11.63 -16.01
C MET A 167 11.12 -13.16 -16.06
#